data_2b51a25855e2c5eb07286bf621c23354
#
_entry.id   2b51a25855e2c5eb07286bf621c23354
#
_cell.length_a   1.000
_cell.length_b   1.000
_cell.length_c   1.000
_cell.angle_alpha   90.00
_cell.angle_beta   90.00
_cell.angle_gamma   90.00
#
_symmetry.space_group_name_H-M   'P 1'
#
loop_
_entity.id
_entity.type
_entity.pdbx_description
1 polymer ?
#
loop_
_entity_poly.entity_id
_entity_poly.type
_entity_poly.pdbx_seq_one_letter_code
_entity_poly.pdbx_strand_id
1 'polypeptide(L)'
;MNLIDEQNNQKEESQFRQEKKQKERDGRDKLIVILLIITLLSVSVAVWAVISKGNSQLPLTTSAQTNENPEKLTDSIALPQFAWLTFTARTKKQTLTFTNPEQNFARFRVSIVLDGETLWQSELLRPGETSEAVVLSRALSAGEYEARLVYECFTNDEAQNPLNGADSPVTLKVYDSK
;
A
#
# COMPACT_ATOMS: atom_id res chain seq x y z
N MET A 1 -67.34 39.43 -10.64
CA MET A 1 -65.98 38.85 -10.63
C MET A 1 -65.67 38.54 -9.18
N ASN A 2 -65.61 37.24 -8.79
CA ASN A 2 -65.68 36.83 -7.39
C ASN A 2 -64.26 36.85 -6.79
N LEU A 3 -64.11 37.43 -5.59
CA LEU A 3 -62.85 37.45 -4.81
C LEU A 3 -62.21 36.05 -4.60
N ILE A 4 -63.03 35.00 -4.69
CA ILE A 4 -62.58 33.61 -4.58
C ILE A 4 -61.82 33.16 -5.83
N ASP A 5 -62.20 33.60 -7.02
CA ASP A 5 -61.53 33.27 -8.28
C ASP A 5 -60.15 33.93 -8.40
N GLU A 6 -60.01 35.13 -7.85
CA GLU A 6 -58.76 35.87 -7.83
C GLU A 6 -57.76 35.28 -6.85
N GLN A 7 -58.22 34.78 -5.69
CA GLN A 7 -57.35 34.08 -4.73
C GLN A 7 -56.88 32.72 -5.25
N ASN A 8 -57.74 31.97 -5.95
CA ASN A 8 -57.36 30.72 -6.56
C ASN A 8 -56.31 30.88 -7.66
N ASN A 9 -56.49 31.90 -8.51
CA ASN A 9 -55.54 32.20 -9.59
C ASN A 9 -54.15 32.63 -9.06
N GLN A 10 -54.11 33.44 -7.99
CA GLN A 10 -52.86 33.79 -7.32
C GLN A 10 -52.14 32.61 -6.69
N LYS A 11 -52.89 31.64 -6.16
CA LYS A 11 -52.38 30.43 -5.56
C LYS A 11 -51.78 29.47 -6.60
N GLU A 12 -52.44 29.33 -7.75
CA GLU A 12 -51.93 28.52 -8.87
C GLU A 12 -50.68 29.13 -9.50
N GLU A 13 -50.63 30.46 -9.69
CA GLU A 13 -49.43 31.13 -10.19
C GLU A 13 -48.24 30.97 -9.22
N SER A 14 -48.49 31.06 -7.92
CA SER A 14 -47.45 30.89 -6.91
C SER A 14 -46.89 29.49 -6.88
N GLN A 15 -47.75 28.47 -7.02
CA GLN A 15 -47.34 27.07 -7.12
C GLN A 15 -46.52 26.78 -8.37
N PHE A 16 -46.95 27.28 -9.53
CA PHE A 16 -46.26 27.15 -10.80
C PHE A 16 -44.84 27.79 -10.76
N ARG A 17 -44.72 28.95 -10.12
CA ARG A 17 -43.42 29.64 -9.92
C ARG A 17 -42.50 28.85 -8.99
N GLN A 18 -43.04 28.22 -7.97
CA GLN A 18 -42.26 27.37 -7.05
C GLN A 18 -41.75 26.10 -7.74
N GLU A 19 -42.60 25.40 -8.49
CA GLU A 19 -42.23 24.20 -9.25
C GLU A 19 -41.15 24.51 -10.30
N LYS A 20 -41.27 25.64 -11.00
CA LYS A 20 -40.28 26.08 -11.99
C LYS A 20 -38.93 26.35 -11.34
N LYS A 21 -38.89 27.01 -10.17
CA LYS A 21 -37.66 27.24 -9.39
C LYS A 21 -37.05 25.94 -8.85
N GLN A 22 -37.89 25.00 -8.44
CA GLN A 22 -37.45 23.68 -7.95
C GLN A 22 -36.79 22.90 -9.08
N LYS A 23 -37.39 22.87 -10.27
CA LYS A 23 -36.86 22.19 -11.46
C LYS A 23 -35.54 22.79 -11.95
N GLU A 24 -35.39 24.11 -11.86
CA GLU A 24 -34.12 24.81 -12.20
C GLU A 24 -33.00 24.49 -11.18
N ARG A 25 -33.32 24.36 -9.89
CA ARG A 25 -32.36 23.98 -8.86
C ARG A 25 -31.89 22.52 -9.06
N ASP A 26 -32.83 21.61 -9.23
CA ASP A 26 -32.53 20.17 -9.46
C ASP A 26 -31.64 19.95 -10.72
N GLY A 27 -31.88 20.75 -11.78
CA GLY A 27 -31.05 20.74 -12.99
C GLY A 27 -29.61 21.22 -12.74
N ARG A 28 -29.43 22.29 -11.95
CA ARG A 28 -28.09 22.80 -11.60
C ARG A 28 -27.34 21.88 -10.68
N ASP A 29 -28.01 21.30 -9.70
CA ASP A 29 -27.39 20.36 -8.75
C ASP A 29 -26.91 19.10 -9.48
N LYS A 30 -27.68 18.57 -10.42
CA LYS A 30 -27.26 17.47 -11.30
C LYS A 30 -26.05 17.82 -12.16
N LEU A 31 -26.01 19.03 -12.72
CA LEU A 31 -24.89 19.53 -13.51
C LEU A 31 -23.62 19.65 -12.64
N ILE A 32 -23.72 20.15 -11.42
CA ILE A 32 -22.60 20.26 -10.48
C ILE A 32 -22.07 18.88 -10.10
N VAL A 33 -22.94 17.91 -9.83
CA VAL A 33 -22.54 16.54 -9.52
C VAL A 33 -21.83 15.89 -10.72
N ILE A 34 -22.32 16.08 -11.94
CA ILE A 34 -21.68 15.57 -13.16
C ILE A 34 -20.29 16.20 -13.36
N LEU A 35 -20.16 17.51 -13.16
CA LEU A 35 -18.87 18.19 -13.26
C LEU A 35 -17.88 17.71 -12.20
N LEU A 36 -18.32 17.47 -10.97
CA LEU A 36 -17.48 16.90 -9.90
C LEU A 36 -17.01 15.47 -10.23
N ILE A 37 -17.87 14.65 -10.82
CA ILE A 37 -17.50 13.29 -11.26
C ILE A 37 -16.47 13.35 -12.39
N ILE A 38 -16.64 14.25 -13.35
CA ILE A 38 -15.71 14.43 -14.47
C ILE A 38 -14.33 14.91 -13.96
N THR A 39 -14.29 15.83 -13.00
CA THR A 39 -13.02 16.30 -12.41
C THR A 39 -12.32 15.22 -11.60
N LEU A 40 -13.05 14.40 -10.85
CA LEU A 40 -12.50 13.25 -10.13
C LEU A 40 -11.93 12.20 -11.08
N LEU A 41 -12.62 11.91 -12.18
CA LEU A 41 -12.15 10.96 -13.21
C LEU A 41 -10.90 11.50 -13.93
N SER A 42 -10.81 12.79 -14.21
CA SER A 42 -9.64 13.38 -14.89
C SER A 42 -8.38 13.34 -14.00
N VAL A 43 -8.51 13.52 -12.69
CA VAL A 43 -7.39 13.41 -11.74
C VAL A 43 -6.91 11.96 -11.64
N SER A 44 -7.82 10.98 -11.63
CA SER A 44 -7.44 9.56 -11.56
C SER A 44 -6.66 9.08 -12.80
N VAL A 45 -7.00 9.57 -13.99
CA VAL A 45 -6.27 9.25 -15.23
C VAL A 45 -4.88 9.90 -15.23
N ALA A 46 -4.76 11.14 -14.74
CA ALA A 46 -3.46 11.82 -14.66
C ALA A 46 -2.50 11.13 -13.67
N VAL A 47 -3.00 10.69 -12.52
CA VAL A 47 -2.22 9.93 -11.52
C VAL A 47 -1.79 8.58 -12.09
N TRP A 48 -2.68 7.87 -12.80
CA TRP A 48 -2.36 6.60 -13.44
C TRP A 48 -1.29 6.75 -14.53
N ALA A 49 -1.34 7.82 -15.33
CA ALA A 49 -0.36 8.11 -16.37
C ALA A 49 1.04 8.44 -15.81
N VAL A 50 1.14 9.04 -14.62
CA VAL A 50 2.43 9.31 -13.94
C VAL A 50 3.01 8.02 -13.37
N ILE A 51 2.17 7.15 -12.79
CA ILE A 51 2.60 5.84 -12.26
C ILE A 51 2.99 4.89 -13.41
N SER A 52 2.26 4.91 -14.54
CA SER A 52 2.57 4.07 -15.72
C SER A 52 3.87 4.43 -16.44
N LYS A 53 4.35 5.68 -16.34
CA LYS A 53 5.61 6.10 -16.99
C LYS A 53 6.86 5.81 -16.17
N GLY A 54 6.72 5.34 -14.93
CA GLY A 54 7.83 4.95 -14.06
C GLY A 54 8.38 3.54 -14.30
N ASN A 55 7.83 2.78 -15.24
CA ASN A 55 8.27 1.41 -15.51
C ASN A 55 9.14 1.35 -16.77
N SER A 56 10.34 1.89 -16.69
CA SER A 56 11.39 1.63 -17.68
C SER A 56 12.12 0.35 -17.29
N GLN A 57 11.77 -0.70 -18.02
CA GLN A 57 12.58 -1.85 -18.43
C GLN A 57 13.73 -2.27 -17.50
N LEU A 58 13.49 -3.36 -16.80
CA LEU A 58 14.56 -4.25 -16.38
C LEU A 58 15.09 -5.00 -17.63
N PRO A 59 16.38 -4.95 -17.95
CA PRO A 59 16.93 -5.88 -18.90
C PRO A 59 17.04 -7.25 -18.26
N LEU A 60 16.36 -8.23 -18.85
CA LEU A 60 16.70 -9.64 -18.71
C LEU A 60 18.14 -9.84 -19.17
N THR A 61 19.06 -9.99 -18.25
CA THR A 61 20.39 -10.48 -18.58
C THR A 61 20.48 -11.94 -18.18
N THR A 62 20.30 -12.75 -19.20
CA THR A 62 20.79 -14.12 -19.29
C THR A 62 22.23 -14.23 -18.80
N SER A 63 22.46 -15.27 -18.04
CA SER A 63 23.78 -15.74 -17.57
C SER A 63 24.83 -15.76 -18.67
N ALA A 64 25.97 -15.13 -18.42
CA ALA A 64 27.27 -15.63 -18.83
C ALA A 64 28.41 -14.88 -18.12
N GLN A 65 29.08 -15.57 -17.24
CA GLN A 65 30.52 -15.61 -17.00
C GLN A 65 31.31 -14.34 -16.67
N THR A 66 31.80 -14.35 -15.46
CA THR A 66 33.23 -14.19 -15.06
C THR A 66 33.91 -12.91 -15.50
N ASN A 67 34.05 -12.03 -14.55
CA ASN A 67 35.38 -11.52 -14.21
C ASN A 67 35.35 -11.04 -12.76
N GLU A 68 36.10 -11.75 -11.94
CA GLU A 68 36.42 -11.41 -10.56
C GLU A 68 37.11 -10.05 -10.56
N ASN A 69 36.43 -9.06 -10.03
CA ASN A 69 37.06 -7.96 -9.35
C ASN A 69 36.40 -7.83 -7.98
N PRO A 70 37.06 -8.21 -6.88
CA PRO A 70 36.47 -8.19 -5.54
C PRO A 70 36.38 -6.79 -4.93
N GLU A 71 36.46 -5.74 -5.71
CA GLU A 71 36.39 -4.36 -5.24
C GLU A 71 35.20 -3.64 -5.87
N LYS A 72 34.01 -3.79 -5.31
CA LYS A 72 32.95 -2.77 -5.23
C LYS A 72 31.54 -3.31 -4.91
N LEU A 73 31.39 -3.97 -3.79
CA LEU A 73 30.06 -4.23 -3.18
C LEU A 73 29.76 -3.31 -1.98
N THR A 74 30.48 -2.21 -1.85
CA THR A 74 30.38 -1.33 -0.66
C THR A 74 29.20 -0.37 -0.68
N ASP A 75 28.37 -0.32 -1.73
CA ASP A 75 27.30 0.68 -1.85
C ASP A 75 25.86 0.09 -1.86
N SER A 76 25.68 -1.23 -1.75
CA SER A 76 24.35 -1.83 -1.75
C SER A 76 24.13 -2.78 -0.58
N ILE A 77 22.98 -2.67 0.06
CA ILE A 77 22.55 -3.56 1.14
C ILE A 77 21.72 -4.69 0.51
N ALA A 78 22.15 -5.93 0.69
CA ALA A 78 21.40 -7.10 0.24
C ALA A 78 20.24 -7.37 1.20
N LEU A 79 19.01 -7.14 0.75
CA LEU A 79 17.80 -7.38 1.53
C LEU A 79 17.10 -8.64 1.02
N PRO A 80 16.76 -9.60 1.89
CA PRO A 80 16.03 -10.80 1.49
C PRO A 80 14.69 -10.46 0.82
N GLN A 81 14.44 -11.03 -0.35
CA GLN A 81 13.22 -10.82 -1.13
C GLN A 81 12.39 -12.10 -1.13
N PHE A 82 11.10 -11.96 -0.92
CA PHE A 82 10.17 -13.10 -0.87
C PHE A 82 8.94 -12.79 -1.74
N ALA A 83 8.58 -13.71 -2.63
CA ALA A 83 7.32 -13.63 -3.35
C ALA A 83 6.13 -13.98 -2.43
N TRP A 84 6.32 -14.92 -1.51
CA TRP A 84 5.36 -15.30 -0.48
C TRP A 84 6.03 -15.78 0.78
N LEU A 85 5.30 -15.69 1.90
CA LEU A 85 5.66 -16.30 3.18
C LEU A 85 4.57 -17.29 3.56
N THR A 86 4.97 -18.45 4.11
CA THR A 86 4.02 -19.49 4.54
C THR A 86 3.82 -19.45 6.05
N PHE A 87 2.56 -19.37 6.48
CA PHE A 87 2.16 -19.29 7.88
C PHE A 87 1.15 -20.38 8.24
N THR A 88 1.12 -20.73 9.51
CA THR A 88 0.11 -21.61 10.10
C THR A 88 -1.05 -20.78 10.63
N ALA A 89 -2.28 -21.17 10.28
CA ALA A 89 -3.49 -20.48 10.72
C ALA A 89 -3.73 -20.64 12.23
N ARG A 90 -4.46 -19.67 12.79
CA ARG A 90 -4.95 -19.67 14.18
C ARG A 90 -3.85 -19.72 15.25
N THR A 91 -2.61 -19.50 14.88
CA THR A 91 -1.48 -19.36 15.81
C THR A 91 -0.70 -18.09 15.54
N LYS A 92 -0.19 -17.47 16.59
CA LYS A 92 0.71 -16.33 16.48
C LYS A 92 2.15 -16.74 16.20
N LYS A 93 2.60 -17.86 16.79
CA LYS A 93 3.97 -18.35 16.65
C LYS A 93 4.12 -19.06 15.30
N GLN A 94 5.06 -18.57 14.50
CA GLN A 94 5.41 -19.12 13.20
C GLN A 94 6.84 -19.67 13.24
N THR A 95 7.19 -20.51 12.28
CA THR A 95 8.55 -21.10 12.19
C THR A 95 9.50 -20.25 11.35
N LEU A 96 9.00 -19.16 10.75
CA LEU A 96 9.78 -18.26 9.90
C LEU A 96 10.80 -17.46 10.71
N THR A 97 11.98 -17.28 10.15
CA THR A 97 13.04 -16.37 10.63
C THR A 97 13.59 -15.56 9.47
N PHE A 98 14.24 -14.45 9.77
CA PHE A 98 14.93 -13.60 8.79
C PHE A 98 16.41 -13.49 9.14
N THR A 99 17.27 -13.61 8.14
CA THR A 99 18.72 -13.51 8.32
C THR A 99 19.25 -12.29 7.60
N ASN A 100 20.04 -11.49 8.26
CA ASN A 100 20.81 -10.44 7.61
C ASN A 100 22.04 -11.10 6.95
N PRO A 101 22.21 -11.01 5.61
CA PRO A 101 23.35 -11.61 4.94
C PRO A 101 24.69 -11.15 5.53
N GLU A 102 25.63 -12.09 5.69
CA GLU A 102 26.93 -11.81 6.32
C GLU A 102 27.75 -10.75 5.56
N GLN A 103 27.61 -10.70 4.23
CA GLN A 103 28.29 -9.73 3.38
C GLN A 103 27.77 -8.31 3.47
N ASN A 104 26.67 -8.07 4.17
CA ASN A 104 26.14 -6.70 4.37
C ASN A 104 27.09 -5.90 5.27
N PHE A 105 27.24 -4.61 4.94
CA PHE A 105 27.93 -3.65 5.80
C PHE A 105 27.00 -2.93 6.78
N ALA A 106 25.68 -3.18 6.68
CA ALA A 106 24.63 -2.50 7.43
C ALA A 106 23.85 -3.46 8.31
N ARG A 107 23.30 -2.95 9.39
CA ARG A 107 22.23 -3.63 10.15
C ARG A 107 20.90 -3.34 9.51
N PHE A 108 19.93 -4.23 9.68
CA PHE A 108 18.56 -3.92 9.35
C PHE A 108 17.57 -4.50 10.37
N ARG A 109 16.41 -3.88 10.41
CA ARG A 109 15.20 -4.38 11.05
C ARG A 109 14.19 -4.66 9.96
N VAL A 110 13.45 -5.76 10.06
CA VAL A 110 12.38 -6.11 9.11
C VAL A 110 11.05 -6.18 9.84
N SER A 111 10.01 -5.61 9.21
CA SER A 111 8.63 -5.66 9.70
C SER A 111 7.73 -6.32 8.67
N ILE A 112 6.74 -7.09 9.14
CA ILE A 112 5.63 -7.62 8.34
C ILE A 112 4.44 -6.71 8.58
N VAL A 113 3.97 -6.03 7.52
CA VAL A 113 2.87 -5.06 7.59
C VAL A 113 1.70 -5.56 6.74
N LEU A 114 0.52 -5.67 7.35
CA LEU A 114 -0.74 -6.06 6.70
C LEU A 114 -1.80 -4.99 6.97
N ASP A 115 -2.43 -4.46 5.91
CA ASP A 115 -3.47 -3.42 6.01
C ASP A 115 -3.05 -2.19 6.85
N GLY A 116 -1.75 -1.84 6.82
CA GLY A 116 -1.18 -0.74 7.60
C GLY A 116 -0.85 -1.09 9.06
N GLU A 117 -1.18 -2.30 9.53
CA GLU A 117 -0.83 -2.82 10.85
C GLU A 117 0.49 -3.58 10.81
N THR A 118 1.42 -3.28 11.70
CA THR A 118 2.64 -4.09 11.90
C THR A 118 2.29 -5.35 12.67
N LEU A 119 2.27 -6.48 11.96
CA LEU A 119 2.00 -7.79 12.55
C LEU A 119 3.19 -8.33 13.34
N TRP A 120 4.40 -8.01 12.92
CA TRP A 120 5.64 -8.40 13.57
C TRP A 120 6.79 -7.52 13.13
N GLN A 121 7.80 -7.39 14.00
CA GLN A 121 9.04 -6.68 13.73
C GLN A 121 10.19 -7.42 14.39
N SER A 122 11.32 -7.54 13.68
CA SER A 122 12.54 -8.14 14.22
C SER A 122 13.26 -7.18 15.17
N GLU A 123 14.18 -7.70 15.94
CA GLU A 123 15.29 -6.93 16.51
C GLU A 123 16.16 -6.34 15.38
N LEU A 124 17.09 -5.46 15.74
CA LEU A 124 18.05 -4.92 14.80
C LEU A 124 19.16 -5.94 14.52
N LEU A 125 19.09 -6.60 13.38
CA LEU A 125 19.99 -7.70 12.99
C LEU A 125 21.31 -7.15 12.44
N ARG A 126 22.41 -7.57 13.00
CA ARG A 126 23.75 -7.35 12.44
C ARG A 126 23.99 -8.28 11.24
N PRO A 127 24.98 -7.96 10.37
CA PRO A 127 25.41 -8.92 9.35
C PRO A 127 25.70 -10.31 9.94
N GLY A 128 25.12 -11.35 9.31
CA GLY A 128 25.20 -12.74 9.77
C GLY A 128 24.17 -13.13 10.84
N GLU A 129 23.47 -12.18 11.48
CA GLU A 129 22.49 -12.51 12.52
C GLU A 129 21.13 -12.94 11.91
N THR A 130 20.49 -13.87 12.62
CA THR A 130 19.15 -14.38 12.30
C THR A 130 18.19 -13.97 13.42
N SER A 131 17.00 -13.53 13.05
CA SER A 131 15.95 -13.18 14.01
C SER A 131 15.46 -14.39 14.79
N GLU A 132 14.83 -14.14 15.93
CA GLU A 132 13.96 -15.14 16.52
C GLU A 132 12.80 -15.50 15.57
N ALA A 133 12.12 -16.61 15.88
CA ALA A 133 10.94 -17.03 15.14
C ALA A 133 9.83 -15.96 15.23
N VAL A 134 9.15 -15.72 14.12
CA VAL A 134 8.08 -14.74 14.01
C VAL A 134 6.95 -15.05 14.99
N VAL A 135 6.59 -14.09 15.84
CA VAL A 135 5.40 -14.13 16.71
C VAL A 135 4.50 -12.96 16.36
N LEU A 136 3.44 -13.23 15.59
CA LEU A 136 2.51 -12.22 15.11
C LEU A 136 1.76 -11.52 16.26
N SER A 137 1.43 -10.25 16.11
CA SER A 137 0.57 -9.48 17.03
C SER A 137 -0.81 -10.12 17.19
N ARG A 138 -1.34 -10.71 16.11
CA ARG A 138 -2.58 -11.49 16.07
C ARG A 138 -2.45 -12.74 15.21
N ALA A 139 -3.23 -13.77 15.51
CA ALA A 139 -3.35 -14.94 14.65
C ALA A 139 -4.16 -14.61 13.39
N LEU A 140 -3.79 -15.23 12.26
CA LEU A 140 -4.50 -15.11 10.99
C LEU A 140 -5.36 -16.35 10.74
N SER A 141 -6.47 -16.19 10.03
CA SER A 141 -7.25 -17.31 9.48
C SER A 141 -6.55 -17.88 8.26
N ALA A 142 -6.91 -19.10 7.84
CA ALA A 142 -6.43 -19.65 6.57
C ALA A 142 -6.88 -18.76 5.40
N GLY A 143 -5.98 -18.52 4.44
CA GLY A 143 -6.20 -17.64 3.28
C GLY A 143 -4.91 -17.05 2.73
N GLU A 144 -5.04 -16.19 1.74
CA GLU A 144 -3.95 -15.41 1.18
C GLU A 144 -4.17 -13.93 1.49
N TYR A 145 -3.10 -13.23 1.88
CA TYR A 145 -3.13 -11.83 2.29
C TYR A 145 -2.02 -11.06 1.60
N GLU A 146 -2.35 -9.92 1.00
CA GLU A 146 -1.38 -8.99 0.45
C GLU A 146 -0.76 -8.16 1.57
N ALA A 147 0.52 -8.37 1.81
CA ALA A 147 1.28 -7.73 2.87
C ALA A 147 2.55 -7.06 2.32
N ARG A 148 3.29 -6.41 3.18
CA ARG A 148 4.56 -5.76 2.83
C ARG A 148 5.64 -6.15 3.83
N LEU A 149 6.86 -6.35 3.33
CA LEU A 149 8.08 -6.40 4.12
C LEU A 149 8.73 -5.02 4.10
N VAL A 150 8.81 -4.39 5.26
CA VAL A 150 9.43 -3.07 5.42
C VAL A 150 10.77 -3.25 6.10
N TYR A 151 11.85 -2.85 5.41
CA TYR A 151 13.22 -2.89 5.92
C TYR A 151 13.67 -1.49 6.32
N GLU A 152 14.10 -1.33 7.56
CA GLU A 152 14.77 -0.14 8.07
C GLU A 152 16.25 -0.48 8.24
N CYS A 153 17.13 0.23 7.53
CA CYS A 153 18.55 -0.03 7.52
C CYS A 153 19.29 1.02 8.33
N PHE A 154 20.41 0.60 8.96
CA PHE A 154 21.24 1.45 9.81
C PHE A 154 22.71 1.12 9.61
N THR A 155 23.60 2.08 9.90
CA THR A 155 25.04 1.82 9.92
C THR A 155 25.36 0.74 10.97
N ASN A 156 26.46 -0.01 10.72
CA ASN A 156 26.84 -1.11 11.63
C ASN A 156 27.73 -0.66 12.80
N ASP A 157 27.93 0.65 12.97
CA ASP A 157 28.63 1.27 14.08
C ASP A 157 27.71 1.51 15.31
N GLU A 158 28.27 2.09 16.36
CA GLU A 158 27.51 2.41 17.59
C GLU A 158 26.48 3.52 17.38
N ALA A 159 26.70 4.41 16.41
CA ALA A 159 25.81 5.54 16.15
C ALA A 159 24.48 5.10 15.51
N GLN A 160 24.46 3.95 14.81
CA GLN A 160 23.28 3.39 14.15
C GLN A 160 22.51 4.44 13.32
N ASN A 161 23.25 5.21 12.52
CA ASN A 161 22.63 6.21 11.68
C ASN A 161 21.68 5.55 10.66
N PRO A 162 20.49 6.13 10.43
CA PRO A 162 19.55 5.59 9.46
C PRO A 162 20.13 5.65 8.03
N LEU A 163 19.93 4.57 7.29
CA LEU A 163 20.25 4.43 5.87
C LEU A 163 18.94 4.25 5.08
N ASN A 164 19.08 4.20 3.75
CA ASN A 164 17.93 3.91 2.89
C ASN A 164 17.40 2.51 3.17
N GLY A 165 16.10 2.41 3.47
CA GLY A 165 15.37 1.17 3.62
C GLY A 165 14.74 0.70 2.32
N ALA A 166 13.92 -0.34 2.41
CA ALA A 166 13.12 -0.86 1.32
C ALA A 166 11.74 -1.30 1.80
N ASP A 167 10.83 -1.36 0.85
CA ASP A 167 9.46 -1.77 1.02
C ASP A 167 9.11 -2.70 -0.14
N SER A 168 8.83 -3.96 0.17
CA SER A 168 8.59 -5.01 -0.83
C SER A 168 7.23 -5.65 -0.60
N PRO A 169 6.39 -5.78 -1.64
CA PRO A 169 5.15 -6.54 -1.54
C PRO A 169 5.46 -8.03 -1.31
N VAL A 170 4.62 -8.69 -0.52
CA VAL A 170 4.72 -10.12 -0.24
C VAL A 170 3.33 -10.70 -0.01
N THR A 171 3.06 -11.90 -0.50
CA THR A 171 1.82 -12.62 -0.19
C THR A 171 2.02 -13.51 1.03
N LEU A 172 1.20 -13.35 2.07
CA LEU A 172 1.16 -14.29 3.19
C LEU A 172 0.20 -15.44 2.85
N LYS A 173 0.72 -16.65 2.70
CA LYS A 173 -0.05 -17.87 2.46
C LYS A 173 -0.25 -18.61 3.78
N VAL A 174 -1.48 -18.55 4.30
CA VAL A 174 -1.83 -19.08 5.62
C VAL A 174 -2.62 -20.36 5.47
N TYR A 175 -2.11 -21.46 5.99
CA TYR A 175 -2.70 -22.78 5.89
C TYR A 175 -3.11 -23.34 7.26
N ASP A 176 -4.18 -24.12 7.31
CA ASP A 176 -4.53 -24.87 8.52
C ASP A 176 -3.44 -25.89 8.84
N SER A 177 -3.15 -26.05 10.13
CA SER A 177 -2.28 -27.14 10.59
C SER A 177 -2.93 -28.49 10.28
N LYS A 178 -2.17 -29.40 9.69
CA LYS A 178 -2.58 -30.81 9.52
C LYS A 178 -2.68 -31.51 10.85
#